data_bf718fc7743297e19307f190b70f1dcb
#
_entry.id   bf718fc7743297e19307f190b70f1dcb
#
_cell.length_a   1.000
_cell.length_b   1.000
_cell.length_c   1.000
_cell.angle_alpha   90.00
_cell.angle_beta   90.00
_cell.angle_gamma   90.00
#
_symmetry.space_group_name_H-M   'P 1'
#
loop_
_entity.id
_entity.type
_entity.pdbx_description
1 polymer ?
#
loop_
_entity_poly.entity_id
_entity_poly.type
_entity_poly.pdbx_seq_one_letter_code
_entity_poly.pdbx_strand_id
1 'polypeptide(L)'
;MQKYAPLLLFATLALVGTQPAVAQDRGSGVVFVQTNEPSGNKIDVFDRGADGRLTLAGTFPTGGLGGVAAPGSESDHLASQGSLVLSPDGRALIAVNAGSDTVTAFRVHGDRLQLRNVVSSGGEFPASVAVHDDLVYVLNSGGTGIVQGFQLRGDGLVAIPGSARTLGLANGDPPDFLTAPGQVDFTPDGGKLLVTTKASTSSIDVFDVGTDGRLSASPVVNPSATPVPFAFTFGSQGRLVAGEAGTSSVTTYAIGTGGTLSDPKSQSDGQVALCWIHRR
;
A
#
# COMPACT_ATOMS: atom_id res chain seq x y z
N MET A 1 38.64 41.18 68.58
CA MET A 1 39.47 40.45 67.58
C MET A 1 38.55 39.41 66.88
N GLN A 2 38.03 39.75 65.74
CA GLN A 2 37.09 38.92 65.03
C GLN A 2 37.79 38.33 63.80
N LYS A 3 37.92 37.01 63.79
CA LYS A 3 38.62 36.28 62.69
C LYS A 3 37.65 35.99 61.56
N TYR A 4 37.89 36.54 60.41
CA TYR A 4 37.16 36.21 59.19
C TYR A 4 37.79 34.95 58.54
N ALA A 5 37.00 33.91 58.29
CA ALA A 5 37.40 32.75 57.50
C ALA A 5 36.95 32.97 56.04
N PRO A 6 37.79 32.64 55.02
CA PRO A 6 37.42 32.79 53.62
C PRO A 6 36.52 31.61 53.17
N LEU A 7 35.41 31.93 52.53
CA LEU A 7 34.51 30.98 51.88
C LEU A 7 35.09 30.63 50.51
N LEU A 8 35.52 29.41 50.34
CA LEU A 8 35.97 28.87 49.03
C LEU A 8 34.74 28.40 48.22
N LEU A 9 34.43 29.11 47.15
CA LEU A 9 33.36 28.78 46.20
C LEU A 9 33.91 27.76 45.20
N PHE A 10 33.50 26.50 45.27
CA PHE A 10 33.78 25.49 44.24
C PHE A 10 32.77 25.64 43.11
N ALA A 11 33.25 26.12 41.97
CA ALA A 11 32.50 26.11 40.74
C ALA A 11 32.62 24.71 40.07
N THR A 12 31.57 23.91 40.12
CA THR A 12 31.48 22.64 39.36
C THR A 12 31.15 22.95 37.90
N LEU A 13 32.13 22.78 37.04
CA LEU A 13 31.98 22.87 35.58
C LEU A 13 31.27 21.57 35.10
N ALA A 14 29.99 21.62 34.80
CA ALA A 14 29.31 20.51 34.17
C ALA A 14 29.74 20.40 32.70
N LEU A 15 30.56 19.41 32.37
CA LEU A 15 30.81 19.01 30.99
C LEU A 15 29.53 18.39 30.43
N VAL A 16 28.81 19.16 29.62
CA VAL A 16 27.77 18.62 28.73
C VAL A 16 28.45 17.85 27.63
N GLY A 17 28.61 16.55 27.80
CA GLY A 17 29.12 15.68 26.76
C GLY A 17 28.05 15.61 25.65
N THR A 18 28.37 16.19 24.48
CA THR A 18 27.64 15.92 23.25
C THR A 18 27.87 14.45 22.90
N GLN A 19 26.90 13.59 23.19
CA GLN A 19 26.91 12.22 22.66
C GLN A 19 26.84 12.32 21.14
N PRO A 20 27.76 11.69 20.40
CA PRO A 20 27.62 11.59 18.96
C PRO A 20 26.31 10.85 18.69
N ALA A 21 25.45 11.44 17.87
CA ALA A 21 24.27 10.74 17.35
C ALA A 21 24.77 9.44 16.72
N VAL A 22 24.43 8.30 17.31
CA VAL A 22 24.69 7.00 16.68
C VAL A 22 23.90 7.02 15.39
N ALA A 23 24.60 7.20 14.27
CA ALA A 23 24.02 6.98 12.96
C ALA A 23 23.54 5.52 12.97
N GLN A 24 22.24 5.30 13.00
CA GLN A 24 21.69 3.98 12.76
C GLN A 24 22.27 3.55 11.42
N ASP A 25 22.98 2.43 11.42
CA ASP A 25 23.48 1.77 10.22
C ASP A 25 22.24 1.48 9.34
N ARG A 26 21.96 2.41 8.43
CA ARG A 26 20.92 2.25 7.41
C ARG A 26 21.55 1.39 6.35
N GLY A 27 21.54 0.07 6.57
CA GLY A 27 22.11 -0.91 5.66
C GLY A 27 21.81 -0.58 4.20
N SER A 28 22.69 -0.98 3.29
CA SER A 28 22.46 -0.94 1.86
C SER A 28 21.17 -1.71 1.53
N GLY A 29 20.43 -1.29 0.51
CA GLY A 29 19.16 -1.91 0.12
C GLY A 29 18.82 -1.58 -1.32
N VAL A 30 17.73 -2.15 -1.80
CA VAL A 30 17.19 -1.89 -3.14
C VAL A 30 15.84 -1.21 -3.03
N VAL A 31 15.58 -0.23 -3.89
CA VAL A 31 14.32 0.49 -3.99
C VAL A 31 13.75 0.27 -5.38
N PHE A 32 12.48 -0.14 -5.45
CA PHE A 32 11.75 -0.34 -6.69
C PHE A 32 10.73 0.78 -6.87
N VAL A 33 10.71 1.40 -8.05
CA VAL A 33 9.80 2.50 -8.40
C VAL A 33 9.11 2.17 -9.71
N GLN A 34 7.78 2.14 -9.70
CA GLN A 34 6.98 1.99 -10.91
C GLN A 34 6.81 3.35 -11.58
N THR A 35 7.08 3.43 -12.89
CA THR A 35 6.94 4.67 -13.66
C THR A 35 5.51 5.01 -14.02
N ASN A 36 4.68 3.98 -14.19
CA ASN A 36 3.29 4.08 -14.64
C ASN A 36 3.12 4.87 -15.95
N GLU A 37 4.10 4.81 -16.86
CA GLU A 37 4.03 5.51 -18.14
C GLU A 37 2.98 4.88 -19.08
N PRO A 38 2.02 5.66 -19.63
CA PRO A 38 1.01 5.14 -20.54
C PRO A 38 1.57 4.56 -21.84
N SER A 39 2.75 5.00 -22.28
CA SER A 39 3.43 4.49 -23.48
C SER A 39 4.20 3.18 -23.25
N GLY A 40 4.36 2.76 -21.99
CA GLY A 40 5.07 1.54 -21.61
C GLY A 40 5.53 1.60 -20.17
N ASN A 41 4.83 0.87 -19.29
CA ASN A 41 5.11 0.84 -17.88
C ASN A 41 6.45 0.13 -17.58
N LYS A 42 7.21 0.64 -16.60
CA LYS A 42 8.54 0.14 -16.23
C LYS A 42 8.73 0.16 -14.72
N ILE A 43 9.71 -0.61 -14.27
CA ILE A 43 10.22 -0.55 -12.91
C ILE A 43 11.66 -0.02 -12.96
N ASP A 44 11.88 1.15 -12.36
CA ASP A 44 13.22 1.65 -12.08
C ASP A 44 13.71 1.05 -10.76
N VAL A 45 14.90 0.47 -10.80
CA VAL A 45 15.54 -0.16 -9.65
C VAL A 45 16.71 0.71 -9.22
N PHE A 46 16.74 1.06 -7.95
CA PHE A 46 17.82 1.87 -7.37
C PHE A 46 18.54 1.11 -6.27
N ASP A 47 19.86 1.17 -6.29
CA ASP A 47 20.68 0.83 -5.13
C ASP A 47 20.63 1.99 -4.13
N ARG A 48 20.31 1.66 -2.88
CA ARG A 48 20.36 2.60 -1.76
C ARG A 48 21.64 2.39 -0.96
N GLY A 49 22.54 3.36 -0.99
CA GLY A 49 23.74 3.38 -0.18
C GLY A 49 23.45 3.51 1.33
N ALA A 50 24.45 3.24 2.16
CA ALA A 50 24.35 3.41 3.62
C ALA A 50 24.11 4.88 4.02
N ASP A 51 24.48 5.84 3.18
CA ASP A 51 24.20 7.28 3.32
C ASP A 51 22.76 7.65 2.92
N GLY A 52 21.97 6.68 2.43
CA GLY A 52 20.59 6.85 1.96
C GLY A 52 20.44 7.36 0.53
N ARG A 53 21.54 7.60 -0.19
CA ARG A 53 21.50 8.02 -1.59
C ARG A 53 21.04 6.87 -2.49
N LEU A 54 20.28 7.23 -3.52
CA LEU A 54 19.79 6.30 -4.54
C LEU A 54 20.64 6.45 -5.80
N THR A 55 21.06 5.32 -6.36
CA THR A 55 21.75 5.24 -7.67
C THR A 55 20.96 4.29 -8.55
N LEU A 56 20.58 4.72 -9.76
CA LEU A 56 19.85 3.88 -10.70
C LEU A 56 20.70 2.66 -11.09
N ALA A 57 20.23 1.46 -10.75
CA ALA A 57 20.85 0.19 -11.09
C ALA A 57 20.32 -0.39 -12.40
N GLY A 58 19.06 -0.10 -12.75
CA GLY A 58 18.47 -0.54 -14.01
C GLY A 58 17.00 -0.16 -14.14
N THR A 59 16.49 -0.30 -15.39
CA THR A 59 15.08 -0.08 -15.74
C THR A 59 14.56 -1.33 -16.43
N PHE A 60 13.42 -1.84 -15.98
CA PHE A 60 12.86 -3.12 -16.43
C PHE A 60 11.43 -2.91 -16.94
N PRO A 61 11.14 -3.14 -18.24
CA PRO A 61 9.79 -3.07 -18.78
C PRO A 61 8.86 -4.08 -18.08
N THR A 62 7.63 -3.66 -17.75
CA THR A 62 6.61 -4.56 -17.22
C THR A 62 5.95 -5.41 -18.29
N GLY A 63 6.02 -4.99 -19.55
CA GLY A 63 5.32 -5.63 -20.66
C GLY A 63 3.86 -5.19 -20.81
N GLY A 64 3.43 -4.19 -20.03
CA GLY A 64 2.13 -3.55 -20.11
C GLY A 64 2.21 -2.03 -20.16
N LEU A 65 1.06 -1.36 -20.14
CA LEU A 65 0.92 0.09 -20.22
C LEU A 65 0.49 0.65 -18.87
N GLY A 66 1.06 1.80 -18.50
CA GLY A 66 0.55 2.60 -17.38
C GLY A 66 -0.80 3.21 -17.71
N GLY A 67 -1.50 3.70 -16.70
CA GLY A 67 -2.82 4.31 -16.85
C GLY A 67 -2.95 5.62 -16.12
N VAL A 68 -3.94 6.42 -16.50
CA VAL A 68 -4.25 7.70 -15.86
C VAL A 68 -5.74 7.75 -15.59
N ALA A 69 -6.13 7.76 -14.31
CA ALA A 69 -7.52 7.95 -13.90
C ALA A 69 -8.02 9.34 -14.33
N ALA A 70 -9.30 9.47 -14.67
CA ALA A 70 -9.89 10.69 -15.19
C ALA A 70 -10.60 11.49 -14.09
N PRO A 71 -10.89 12.80 -14.37
CA PRO A 71 -9.93 13.87 -14.61
C PRO A 71 -9.28 14.33 -13.30
N GLY A 72 -8.17 15.01 -13.35
CA GLY A 72 -7.53 15.64 -12.18
C GLY A 72 -6.52 14.74 -11.43
N SER A 73 -6.10 13.61 -12.00
CA SER A 73 -5.10 12.71 -11.43
C SER A 73 -3.65 13.11 -11.78
N GLU A 74 -3.35 14.40 -11.82
CA GLU A 74 -2.03 14.90 -12.22
C GLU A 74 -0.91 14.49 -11.26
N SER A 75 -1.19 14.35 -9.98
CA SER A 75 -0.20 13.99 -8.95
C SER A 75 -0.18 12.51 -8.60
N ASP A 76 -1.27 11.79 -8.82
CA ASP A 76 -1.41 10.34 -8.64
C ASP A 76 -2.29 9.77 -9.74
N HIS A 77 -1.66 9.31 -10.80
CA HIS A 77 -2.36 8.80 -11.98
C HIS A 77 -3.23 7.58 -11.72
N LEU A 78 -2.94 6.77 -10.71
CA LEU A 78 -3.72 5.59 -10.37
C LEU A 78 -4.77 5.84 -9.28
N ALA A 79 -4.65 6.96 -8.57
CA ALA A 79 -5.53 7.33 -7.46
C ALA A 79 -5.62 6.21 -6.39
N SER A 80 -4.50 5.57 -6.07
CA SER A 80 -4.46 4.34 -5.26
C SER A 80 -3.18 4.19 -4.44
N GLN A 81 -3.17 3.20 -3.57
CA GLN A 81 -1.99 2.70 -2.87
C GLN A 81 -1.78 1.22 -3.21
N GLY A 82 -0.51 0.82 -3.38
CA GLY A 82 -0.16 -0.59 -3.59
C GLY A 82 -0.15 -1.03 -5.06
N SER A 83 0.12 -0.13 -6.01
CA SER A 83 0.27 -0.47 -7.45
C SER A 83 1.50 -1.35 -7.75
N LEU A 84 2.49 -1.33 -6.85
CA LEU A 84 3.72 -2.11 -6.89
C LEU A 84 3.95 -2.72 -5.50
N VAL A 85 4.03 -4.05 -5.42
CA VAL A 85 4.19 -4.76 -4.15
C VAL A 85 5.29 -5.80 -4.24
N LEU A 86 6.22 -5.75 -3.29
CA LEU A 86 7.23 -6.79 -3.06
C LEU A 86 6.62 -7.85 -2.14
N SER A 87 6.73 -9.14 -2.52
CA SER A 87 6.28 -10.23 -1.65
C SER A 87 6.99 -10.21 -0.29
N PRO A 88 6.35 -10.70 0.79
CA PRO A 88 6.93 -10.67 2.13
C PRO A 88 8.31 -11.36 2.23
N ASP A 89 8.57 -12.37 1.41
CA ASP A 89 9.86 -13.08 1.33
C ASP A 89 10.90 -12.35 0.45
N GLY A 90 10.54 -11.22 -0.17
CA GLY A 90 11.40 -10.41 -1.02
C GLY A 90 11.75 -11.02 -2.38
N ARG A 91 11.10 -12.11 -2.80
CA ARG A 91 11.48 -12.87 -4.00
C ARG A 91 10.67 -12.53 -5.24
N ALA A 92 9.49 -11.97 -5.08
CA ALA A 92 8.61 -11.58 -6.17
C ALA A 92 8.23 -10.10 -6.06
N LEU A 93 8.16 -9.42 -7.20
CA LEU A 93 7.66 -8.05 -7.31
C LEU A 93 6.48 -8.08 -8.27
N ILE A 94 5.33 -7.58 -7.82
CA ILE A 94 4.08 -7.57 -8.60
C ILE A 94 3.74 -6.13 -8.94
N ALA A 95 3.46 -5.86 -10.21
CA ALA A 95 3.14 -4.52 -10.72
C ALA A 95 1.83 -4.55 -11.52
N VAL A 96 0.96 -3.57 -11.31
CA VAL A 96 -0.21 -3.36 -12.16
C VAL A 96 0.16 -2.59 -13.44
N ASN A 97 -0.57 -2.84 -14.53
CA ASN A 97 -0.49 -2.09 -15.76
C ASN A 97 -1.90 -1.61 -16.12
N ALA A 98 -2.27 -0.46 -15.58
CA ALA A 98 -3.65 0.03 -15.58
C ALA A 98 -4.18 0.32 -16.99
N GLY A 99 -3.32 0.79 -17.92
CA GLY A 99 -3.73 1.11 -19.30
C GLY A 99 -3.83 -0.10 -20.22
N SER A 100 -3.46 -1.31 -19.77
CA SER A 100 -3.55 -2.55 -20.56
C SER A 100 -4.27 -3.68 -19.82
N ASP A 101 -4.89 -3.40 -18.68
CA ASP A 101 -5.69 -4.36 -17.89
C ASP A 101 -4.91 -5.63 -17.53
N THR A 102 -3.62 -5.47 -17.24
CA THR A 102 -2.73 -6.59 -16.93
C THR A 102 -2.00 -6.40 -15.61
N VAL A 103 -1.47 -7.50 -15.09
CA VAL A 103 -0.59 -7.54 -13.94
C VAL A 103 0.66 -8.33 -14.30
N THR A 104 1.81 -7.84 -13.84
CA THR A 104 3.12 -8.42 -14.16
C THR A 104 3.76 -8.97 -12.89
N ALA A 105 4.30 -10.18 -12.97
CA ALA A 105 5.15 -10.75 -11.95
C ALA A 105 6.60 -10.76 -12.38
N PHE A 106 7.48 -10.30 -11.50
CA PHE A 106 8.93 -10.43 -11.62
C PHE A 106 9.47 -11.32 -10.51
N ARG A 107 10.54 -12.04 -10.81
CA ARG A 107 11.42 -12.60 -9.80
C ARG A 107 12.50 -11.57 -9.47
N VAL A 108 12.76 -11.38 -8.18
CA VAL A 108 13.74 -10.44 -7.66
C VAL A 108 15.06 -11.16 -7.40
N HIS A 109 16.16 -10.58 -7.86
CA HIS A 109 17.53 -11.03 -7.64
C HIS A 109 18.41 -9.82 -7.27
N GLY A 110 18.30 -9.35 -6.02
CA GLY A 110 18.95 -8.11 -5.59
C GLY A 110 18.43 -6.91 -6.40
N ASP A 111 19.32 -6.25 -7.14
CA ASP A 111 19.03 -5.11 -8.01
C ASP A 111 18.53 -5.50 -9.43
N ARG A 112 18.28 -6.79 -9.68
CA ARG A 112 17.84 -7.31 -10.96
C ARG A 112 16.43 -7.88 -10.89
N LEU A 113 15.63 -7.58 -11.91
CA LEU A 113 14.30 -8.14 -12.08
C LEU A 113 14.27 -9.08 -13.29
N GLN A 114 13.72 -10.28 -13.11
CA GLN A 114 13.42 -11.21 -14.18
C GLN A 114 11.91 -11.28 -14.36
N LEU A 115 11.41 -10.80 -15.50
CA LEU A 115 10.00 -10.92 -15.86
C LEU A 115 9.62 -12.40 -15.92
N ARG A 116 8.57 -12.78 -15.21
CA ARG A 116 8.04 -14.15 -15.17
C ARG A 116 6.87 -14.29 -16.15
N ASN A 117 5.82 -13.50 -15.94
CA ASN A 117 4.71 -13.43 -16.89
C ASN A 117 3.95 -12.09 -16.75
N VAL A 118 3.14 -11.83 -17.77
CA VAL A 118 2.14 -10.77 -17.81
C VAL A 118 0.82 -11.46 -18.07
N VAL A 119 -0.17 -11.23 -17.21
CA VAL A 119 -1.49 -11.85 -17.30
C VAL A 119 -2.60 -10.80 -17.19
N SER A 120 -3.80 -11.12 -17.70
CA SER A 120 -4.97 -10.25 -17.47
C SER A 120 -5.21 -10.07 -15.97
N SER A 121 -5.51 -8.85 -15.54
CA SER A 121 -5.85 -8.52 -14.16
C SER A 121 -7.24 -9.02 -13.73
N GLY A 122 -8.06 -9.44 -14.70
CA GLY A 122 -9.41 -9.94 -14.48
C GLY A 122 -10.48 -8.85 -14.41
N GLY A 123 -10.15 -7.62 -14.73
CA GLY A 123 -11.05 -6.46 -14.79
C GLY A 123 -10.38 -5.29 -15.49
N GLU A 124 -10.95 -4.10 -15.37
CA GLU A 124 -10.51 -2.87 -16.02
C GLU A 124 -9.73 -2.00 -15.04
N PHE A 125 -8.65 -1.38 -15.51
CA PHE A 125 -7.84 -0.43 -14.76
C PHE A 125 -7.33 -0.98 -13.41
N PRO A 126 -6.45 -2.01 -13.39
CA PRO A 126 -5.85 -2.50 -12.15
C PRO A 126 -5.02 -1.39 -11.47
N ALA A 127 -5.25 -1.16 -10.17
CA ALA A 127 -4.68 -0.03 -9.44
C ALA A 127 -3.97 -0.41 -8.14
N SER A 128 -4.29 -1.58 -7.56
CA SER A 128 -3.70 -2.02 -6.29
C SER A 128 -3.54 -3.53 -6.24
N VAL A 129 -2.52 -4.00 -5.54
CA VAL A 129 -2.20 -5.42 -5.34
C VAL A 129 -2.02 -5.71 -3.86
N ALA A 130 -2.55 -6.83 -3.41
CA ALA A 130 -2.28 -7.43 -2.11
C ALA A 130 -1.54 -8.76 -2.27
N VAL A 131 -0.56 -9.03 -1.40
CA VAL A 131 0.17 -10.29 -1.39
C VAL A 131 0.23 -10.84 0.04
N HIS A 132 -0.23 -12.06 0.24
CA HIS A 132 -0.07 -12.80 1.48
C HIS A 132 0.39 -14.22 1.16
N ASP A 133 1.60 -14.56 1.59
CA ASP A 133 2.30 -15.78 1.16
C ASP A 133 2.35 -15.89 -0.37
N ASP A 134 1.74 -16.91 -0.94
CA ASP A 134 1.61 -17.12 -2.38
C ASP A 134 0.23 -16.74 -2.96
N LEU A 135 -0.65 -16.18 -2.14
CA LEU A 135 -1.95 -15.66 -2.57
C LEU A 135 -1.83 -14.17 -2.92
N VAL A 136 -2.31 -13.83 -4.11
CA VAL A 136 -2.29 -12.44 -4.62
C VAL A 136 -3.71 -12.04 -5.01
N TYR A 137 -4.13 -10.83 -4.61
CA TYR A 137 -5.34 -10.21 -5.10
C TYR A 137 -5.04 -8.90 -5.78
N VAL A 138 -5.66 -8.68 -6.94
CA VAL A 138 -5.55 -7.45 -7.73
C VAL A 138 -6.88 -6.73 -7.68
N LEU A 139 -6.86 -5.45 -7.34
CA LEU A 139 -8.00 -4.55 -7.38
C LEU A 139 -8.03 -3.85 -8.74
N ASN A 140 -9.09 -4.08 -9.49
CA ASN A 140 -9.39 -3.40 -10.74
C ASN A 140 -10.40 -2.29 -10.45
N SER A 141 -10.04 -1.06 -10.74
CA SER A 141 -10.77 0.14 -10.30
C SER A 141 -11.79 0.64 -11.32
N GLY A 142 -11.73 0.18 -12.57
CA GLY A 142 -12.69 0.50 -13.61
C GLY A 142 -14.02 -0.28 -13.50
N GLY A 143 -15.01 0.14 -14.26
CA GLY A 143 -16.30 -0.53 -14.34
C GLY A 143 -17.00 -0.71 -12.99
N THR A 144 -17.37 -1.95 -12.64
CA THR A 144 -18.02 -2.25 -11.36
C THR A 144 -17.06 -2.39 -10.19
N GLY A 145 -15.75 -2.22 -10.40
CA GLY A 145 -14.72 -2.56 -9.43
C GLY A 145 -14.65 -4.07 -9.18
N ILE A 146 -13.51 -4.69 -9.48
CA ILE A 146 -13.36 -6.14 -9.34
C ILE A 146 -12.09 -6.45 -8.57
N VAL A 147 -12.15 -7.33 -7.56
CA VAL A 147 -10.97 -7.98 -7.00
C VAL A 147 -10.83 -9.37 -7.62
N GLN A 148 -9.65 -9.69 -8.16
CA GLN A 148 -9.33 -10.97 -8.79
C GLN A 148 -8.17 -11.65 -8.07
N GLY A 149 -8.35 -12.91 -7.69
CA GLY A 149 -7.33 -13.72 -7.01
C GLY A 149 -6.42 -14.48 -7.96
N PHE A 150 -5.15 -14.59 -7.58
CA PHE A 150 -4.11 -15.35 -8.26
C PHE A 150 -3.29 -16.17 -7.26
N GLN A 151 -2.73 -17.27 -7.75
CA GLN A 151 -1.69 -18.02 -7.08
C GLN A 151 -0.33 -17.57 -7.65
N LEU A 152 0.57 -17.11 -6.78
CA LEU A 152 1.96 -16.83 -7.14
C LEU A 152 2.75 -18.14 -7.15
N ARG A 153 3.35 -18.46 -8.29
CA ARG A 153 4.15 -19.68 -8.48
C ARG A 153 5.54 -19.33 -9.02
N GLY A 154 6.41 -20.33 -9.11
CA GLY A 154 7.77 -20.12 -9.62
C GLY A 154 7.85 -19.53 -11.04
N ASP A 155 6.83 -19.72 -11.86
CA ASP A 155 6.67 -19.22 -13.22
C ASP A 155 5.81 -17.95 -13.33
N GLY A 156 5.29 -17.40 -12.23
CA GLY A 156 4.52 -16.16 -12.17
C GLY A 156 3.12 -16.33 -11.58
N LEU A 157 2.20 -15.48 -11.98
CA LEU A 157 0.82 -15.43 -11.51
C LEU A 157 -0.07 -16.39 -12.32
N VAL A 158 -0.89 -17.16 -11.63
CA VAL A 158 -1.92 -18.03 -12.21
C VAL A 158 -3.27 -17.65 -11.60
N ALA A 159 -4.22 -17.23 -12.42
CA ALA A 159 -5.55 -16.85 -11.95
C ALA A 159 -6.26 -18.02 -11.24
N ILE A 160 -6.88 -17.74 -10.09
CA ILE A 160 -7.70 -18.71 -9.36
C ILE A 160 -9.08 -18.71 -9.99
N PRO A 161 -9.57 -19.82 -10.57
CA PRO A 161 -10.88 -19.86 -11.20
C PRO A 161 -12.00 -19.56 -10.20
N GLY A 162 -12.92 -18.65 -10.56
CA GLY A 162 -14.07 -18.27 -9.71
C GLY A 162 -13.70 -17.44 -8.46
N SER A 163 -12.51 -16.81 -8.43
CA SER A 163 -12.11 -15.92 -7.33
C SER A 163 -12.52 -14.47 -7.52
N ALA A 164 -12.95 -14.06 -8.72
CA ALA A 164 -13.39 -12.70 -8.98
C ALA A 164 -14.59 -12.31 -8.12
N ARG A 165 -14.54 -11.13 -7.53
CA ARG A 165 -15.67 -10.51 -6.80
C ARG A 165 -15.87 -9.08 -7.27
N THR A 166 -17.10 -8.74 -7.60
CA THR A 166 -17.47 -7.36 -7.91
C THR A 166 -17.74 -6.57 -6.64
N LEU A 167 -17.36 -5.30 -6.63
CA LEU A 167 -17.68 -4.34 -5.58
C LEU A 167 -19.02 -3.64 -5.82
N GLY A 168 -19.64 -3.84 -6.99
CA GLY A 168 -20.93 -3.23 -7.34
C GLY A 168 -20.85 -1.72 -7.57
N LEU A 169 -19.68 -1.19 -7.87
CA LEU A 169 -19.48 0.24 -8.16
C LEU A 169 -19.91 0.59 -9.60
N ALA A 170 -19.96 1.87 -9.92
CA ALA A 170 -20.32 2.38 -11.25
C ALA A 170 -19.25 3.38 -11.74
N ASN A 171 -18.04 2.88 -11.96
CA ASN A 171 -16.91 3.69 -12.44
C ASN A 171 -16.83 3.66 -13.97
N GLY A 172 -16.20 4.69 -14.56
CA GLY A 172 -15.82 4.68 -15.96
C GLY A 172 -14.58 3.83 -16.22
N ASP A 173 -14.14 3.82 -17.50
CA ASP A 173 -12.81 3.37 -17.92
C ASP A 173 -12.22 4.44 -18.88
N PRO A 174 -11.18 5.20 -18.43
CA PRO A 174 -10.56 5.17 -17.11
C PRO A 174 -11.52 5.62 -15.98
N PRO A 175 -11.32 5.11 -14.75
CA PRO A 175 -12.18 5.45 -13.63
C PRO A 175 -11.96 6.88 -13.13
N ASP A 176 -12.98 7.45 -12.48
CA ASP A 176 -12.86 8.77 -11.83
C ASP A 176 -11.95 8.70 -10.60
N PHE A 177 -11.09 9.71 -10.45
CA PHE A 177 -10.12 9.81 -9.36
C PHE A 177 -10.73 9.69 -7.96
N LEU A 178 -11.87 10.32 -7.72
CA LEU A 178 -12.49 10.35 -6.39
C LEU A 178 -13.31 9.09 -6.10
N THR A 179 -13.92 8.49 -7.10
CA THR A 179 -14.86 7.37 -6.91
C THR A 179 -14.24 6.01 -7.16
N ALA A 180 -13.09 5.92 -7.85
CA ALA A 180 -12.35 4.67 -7.99
C ALA A 180 -11.93 4.12 -6.62
N PRO A 181 -11.98 2.79 -6.37
CA PRO A 181 -11.48 2.23 -5.12
C PRO A 181 -9.98 2.49 -4.94
N GLY A 182 -9.54 2.67 -3.68
CA GLY A 182 -8.21 3.19 -3.35
C GLY A 182 -7.14 2.14 -3.09
N GLN A 183 -7.49 1.07 -2.38
CA GLN A 183 -6.52 0.04 -1.98
C GLN A 183 -7.19 -1.30 -1.72
N VAL A 184 -6.45 -2.36 -1.99
CA VAL A 184 -6.71 -3.72 -1.49
C VAL A 184 -5.54 -4.19 -0.64
N ASP A 185 -5.80 -4.85 0.50
CA ASP A 185 -4.74 -5.52 1.27
C ASP A 185 -5.33 -6.61 2.19
N PHE A 186 -4.48 -7.58 2.57
CA PHE A 186 -4.84 -8.62 3.51
C PHE A 186 -4.68 -8.15 4.96
N THR A 187 -5.48 -8.71 5.87
CA THR A 187 -5.12 -8.68 7.30
C THR A 187 -3.78 -9.38 7.53
N PRO A 188 -3.03 -9.03 8.60
CA PRO A 188 -1.72 -9.62 8.87
C PRO A 188 -1.71 -11.15 8.98
N ASP A 189 -2.84 -11.75 9.34
CA ASP A 189 -3.04 -13.20 9.43
C ASP A 189 -3.54 -13.85 8.12
N GLY A 190 -3.76 -13.04 7.06
CA GLY A 190 -4.28 -13.47 5.77
C GLY A 190 -5.74 -13.92 5.77
N GLY A 191 -6.43 -13.86 6.91
CA GLY A 191 -7.81 -14.36 7.05
C GLY A 191 -8.87 -13.47 6.40
N LYS A 192 -8.55 -12.22 6.10
CA LYS A 192 -9.47 -11.28 5.45
C LYS A 192 -8.76 -10.44 4.40
N LEU A 193 -9.52 -10.01 3.40
CA LEU A 193 -9.12 -9.03 2.39
C LEU A 193 -9.99 -7.79 2.53
N LEU A 194 -9.37 -6.62 2.59
CA LEU A 194 -10.05 -5.34 2.73
C LEU A 194 -9.90 -4.50 1.46
N VAL A 195 -10.94 -3.73 1.13
CA VAL A 195 -10.95 -2.77 0.02
C VAL A 195 -11.53 -1.45 0.49
N THR A 196 -10.87 -0.34 0.17
CA THR A 196 -11.42 1.02 0.37
C THR A 196 -12.08 1.53 -0.90
N THR A 197 -13.28 2.10 -0.79
CA THR A 197 -14.09 2.50 -1.94
C THR A 197 -14.08 4.01 -2.21
N LYS A 198 -13.30 4.75 -1.45
CA LYS A 198 -13.21 6.23 -1.51
C LYS A 198 -14.60 6.90 -1.49
N ALA A 199 -14.83 7.89 -2.37
CA ALA A 199 -16.09 8.63 -2.40
C ALA A 199 -17.27 7.87 -3.04
N SER A 200 -17.03 6.73 -3.69
CA SER A 200 -18.11 5.95 -4.33
C SER A 200 -19.17 5.51 -3.33
N THR A 201 -18.76 4.81 -2.27
CA THR A 201 -19.65 4.38 -1.18
C THR A 201 -19.17 4.81 0.19
N SER A 202 -17.98 5.41 0.30
CA SER A 202 -17.31 5.77 1.55
C SER A 202 -17.28 4.60 2.55
N SER A 203 -16.94 3.40 2.04
CA SER A 203 -16.88 2.17 2.84
C SER A 203 -15.53 1.51 2.81
N ILE A 204 -15.31 0.64 3.79
CA ILE A 204 -14.24 -0.35 3.82
C ILE A 204 -14.90 -1.71 3.76
N ASP A 205 -14.76 -2.36 2.62
CA ASP A 205 -15.38 -3.66 2.33
C ASP A 205 -14.44 -4.78 2.78
N VAL A 206 -14.97 -5.71 3.56
CA VAL A 206 -14.19 -6.81 4.16
C VAL A 206 -14.71 -8.14 3.67
N PHE A 207 -13.86 -8.90 3.00
CA PHE A 207 -14.10 -10.27 2.58
C PHE A 207 -13.42 -11.27 3.51
N ASP A 208 -14.04 -12.41 3.78
CA ASP A 208 -13.33 -13.55 4.35
C ASP A 208 -12.55 -14.29 3.26
N VAL A 209 -11.34 -14.75 3.60
CA VAL A 209 -10.48 -15.56 2.73
C VAL A 209 -10.65 -17.03 3.09
N GLY A 210 -11.12 -17.83 2.15
CA GLY A 210 -11.25 -19.27 2.32
C GLY A 210 -9.91 -20.01 2.19
N THR A 211 -9.86 -21.23 2.68
CA THR A 211 -8.66 -22.10 2.61
C THR A 211 -8.27 -22.48 1.18
N ASP A 212 -9.17 -22.29 0.22
CA ASP A 212 -8.93 -22.47 -1.21
C ASP A 212 -8.45 -21.18 -1.91
N GLY A 213 -8.19 -20.12 -1.14
CA GLY A 213 -7.75 -18.81 -1.61
C GLY A 213 -8.86 -17.97 -2.24
N ARG A 214 -10.12 -18.41 -2.21
CA ARG A 214 -11.25 -17.62 -2.68
C ARG A 214 -11.84 -16.76 -1.59
N LEU A 215 -12.41 -15.62 -1.98
CA LEU A 215 -13.14 -14.75 -1.07
C LEU A 215 -14.58 -15.24 -0.84
N SER A 216 -15.17 -14.81 0.27
CA SER A 216 -16.62 -14.87 0.49
C SER A 216 -17.37 -14.32 -0.71
N ALA A 217 -18.60 -14.78 -0.95
CA ALA A 217 -19.38 -14.39 -2.12
C ALA A 217 -19.66 -12.88 -2.19
N SER A 218 -19.80 -12.25 -1.02
CA SER A 218 -19.99 -10.81 -0.85
C SER A 218 -19.16 -10.30 0.32
N PRO A 219 -18.75 -9.01 0.33
CA PRO A 219 -18.09 -8.41 1.46
C PRO A 219 -19.07 -8.09 2.59
N VAL A 220 -18.54 -7.89 3.78
CA VAL A 220 -19.18 -7.09 4.82
C VAL A 220 -18.84 -5.63 4.54
N VAL A 221 -19.84 -4.85 4.13
CA VAL A 221 -19.69 -3.43 3.83
C VAL A 221 -19.71 -2.64 5.13
N ASN A 222 -18.63 -1.95 5.44
CA ASN A 222 -18.50 -1.12 6.64
C ASN A 222 -18.43 0.35 6.24
N PRO A 223 -19.42 1.18 6.54
CA PRO A 223 -19.29 2.63 6.36
C PRO A 223 -18.09 3.15 7.11
N SER A 224 -17.24 3.95 6.45
CA SER A 224 -16.12 4.61 7.09
C SER A 224 -16.62 5.65 8.10
N ALA A 225 -15.90 5.83 9.20
CA ALA A 225 -16.28 6.80 10.22
C ALA A 225 -16.24 8.24 9.71
N THR A 226 -15.35 8.53 8.77
CA THR A 226 -15.30 9.80 8.05
C THR A 226 -15.18 9.56 6.54
N PRO A 227 -15.56 10.55 5.68
CA PRO A 227 -15.66 10.33 4.25
C PRO A 227 -14.33 10.03 3.56
N VAL A 228 -14.41 9.33 2.43
CA VAL A 228 -13.33 9.06 1.49
C VAL A 228 -12.18 8.26 2.12
N PRO A 229 -12.42 7.02 2.62
CA PRO A 229 -11.35 6.12 3.02
C PRO A 229 -10.49 5.82 1.77
N PHE A 230 -9.20 6.21 1.83
CA PHE A 230 -8.32 6.12 0.67
C PHE A 230 -7.36 4.93 0.81
N ALA A 231 -6.44 5.01 1.75
CA ALA A 231 -5.45 3.99 2.01
C ALA A 231 -5.49 3.52 3.46
N PHE A 232 -4.95 2.33 3.72
CA PHE A 232 -4.93 1.78 5.05
C PHE A 232 -3.66 0.95 5.30
N THR A 233 -3.40 0.70 6.57
CA THR A 233 -2.37 -0.21 7.06
C THR A 233 -2.87 -0.88 8.34
N PHE A 234 -2.06 -1.78 8.92
CA PHE A 234 -2.41 -2.44 10.17
C PHE A 234 -1.46 -2.01 11.29
N GLY A 235 -2.04 -1.58 12.40
CA GLY A 235 -1.34 -1.25 13.63
C GLY A 235 -0.96 -2.48 14.44
N SER A 236 -0.49 -2.26 15.68
CA SER A 236 -0.28 -3.32 16.66
C SER A 236 -1.60 -4.04 16.96
N GLN A 237 -1.53 -5.33 17.25
CA GLN A 237 -2.70 -6.17 17.55
C GLN A 237 -3.69 -6.31 16.37
N GLY A 238 -3.25 -6.09 15.11
CA GLY A 238 -4.08 -6.22 13.94
C GLY A 238 -5.18 -5.17 13.76
N ARG A 239 -5.14 -4.05 14.51
CA ARG A 239 -6.09 -2.96 14.29
C ARG A 239 -5.90 -2.35 12.92
N LEU A 240 -6.99 -2.14 12.21
CA LEU A 240 -6.99 -1.36 10.98
C LEU A 240 -6.70 0.11 11.28
N VAL A 241 -5.88 0.74 10.44
CA VAL A 241 -5.56 2.18 10.47
C VAL A 241 -5.82 2.72 9.08
N ALA A 242 -6.88 3.50 8.91
CA ALA A 242 -7.30 4.05 7.63
C ALA A 242 -7.00 5.55 7.55
N GLY A 243 -6.49 6.00 6.40
CA GLY A 243 -6.43 7.41 6.01
C GLY A 243 -7.71 7.78 5.29
N GLU A 244 -8.39 8.82 5.75
CA GLU A 244 -9.68 9.28 5.25
C GLU A 244 -9.53 10.69 4.69
N ALA A 245 -9.44 10.77 3.35
CA ALA A 245 -9.07 11.99 2.63
C ALA A 245 -10.10 13.12 2.74
N GLY A 246 -11.38 12.78 2.92
CA GLY A 246 -12.46 13.77 2.98
C GLY A 246 -12.38 14.71 4.20
N THR A 247 -11.78 14.26 5.29
CA THR A 247 -11.59 15.04 6.52
C THR A 247 -10.12 15.18 6.91
N SER A 248 -9.20 14.63 6.11
CA SER A 248 -7.78 14.53 6.41
C SER A 248 -7.56 14.01 7.83
N SER A 249 -8.04 12.78 8.06
CA SER A 249 -7.97 12.11 9.35
C SER A 249 -7.42 10.70 9.23
N VAL A 250 -6.84 10.23 10.34
CA VAL A 250 -6.49 8.82 10.54
C VAL A 250 -7.51 8.23 11.49
N THR A 251 -8.16 7.14 11.07
CA THR A 251 -9.11 6.42 11.91
C THR A 251 -8.63 4.99 12.16
N THR A 252 -8.69 4.56 13.41
CA THR A 252 -8.40 3.16 13.76
C THR A 252 -9.70 2.41 14.02
N TYR A 253 -9.72 1.11 13.63
CA TYR A 253 -10.86 0.21 13.86
C TYR A 253 -10.41 -1.11 14.45
N ALA A 254 -11.25 -1.73 15.24
CA ALA A 254 -11.15 -3.15 15.53
C ALA A 254 -11.85 -3.95 14.43
N ILE A 255 -11.26 -5.07 14.01
CA ILE A 255 -11.83 -5.99 13.01
C ILE A 255 -12.41 -7.20 13.74
N GLY A 256 -13.73 -7.36 13.67
CA GLY A 256 -14.41 -8.52 14.23
C GLY A 256 -14.23 -9.78 13.37
N THR A 257 -14.43 -10.95 13.96
CA THR A 257 -14.35 -12.25 13.27
C THR A 257 -15.25 -12.34 12.04
N GLY A 258 -16.44 -11.72 12.09
CA GLY A 258 -17.36 -11.64 10.95
C GLY A 258 -17.10 -10.50 9.98
N GLY A 259 -15.93 -9.82 10.03
CA GLY A 259 -15.57 -8.74 9.10
C GLY A 259 -16.19 -7.38 9.43
N THR A 260 -16.93 -7.23 10.52
CA THR A 260 -17.45 -5.94 10.96
C THR A 260 -16.37 -5.09 11.58
N LEU A 261 -16.27 -3.82 11.18
CA LEU A 261 -15.40 -2.82 11.78
C LEU A 261 -16.13 -2.15 12.95
N SER A 262 -15.42 -1.95 14.07
CA SER A 262 -15.98 -1.38 15.30
C SER A 262 -14.95 -0.51 16.04
N ASP A 263 -15.39 0.19 17.08
CA ASP A 263 -14.56 1.05 17.93
C ASP A 263 -13.73 2.08 17.09
N PRO A 264 -14.37 2.89 16.21
CA PRO A 264 -13.65 3.89 15.43
C PRO A 264 -13.08 4.98 16.35
N LYS A 265 -11.81 5.33 16.09
CA LYS A 265 -11.15 6.47 16.77
C LYS A 265 -10.44 7.28 15.70
N SER A 266 -10.97 8.46 15.42
CA SER A 266 -10.49 9.37 14.39
C SER A 266 -9.69 10.52 15.00
N GLN A 267 -8.60 10.88 14.32
CA GLN A 267 -7.76 12.03 14.65
C GLN A 267 -7.39 12.75 13.35
N SER A 268 -7.70 14.05 13.28
CA SER A 268 -7.22 14.89 12.18
C SER A 268 -5.70 15.06 12.25
N ASP A 269 -5.04 15.07 11.10
CA ASP A 269 -3.62 15.38 10.95
C ASP A 269 -3.34 16.88 10.78
N GLY A 270 -4.40 17.69 10.71
CA GLY A 270 -4.31 19.15 10.52
C GLY A 270 -3.89 19.58 9.11
N GLN A 271 -3.88 18.64 8.15
CA GLN A 271 -3.56 18.88 6.75
C GLN A 271 -4.82 18.82 5.87
N VAL A 272 -4.63 18.67 4.56
CA VAL A 272 -5.72 18.53 3.58
C VAL A 272 -5.50 17.27 2.77
N ALA A 273 -6.55 16.47 2.62
CA ALA A 273 -6.59 15.28 1.76
C ALA A 273 -5.50 14.23 2.06
N LEU A 274 -5.54 13.64 3.25
CA LEU A 274 -4.70 12.50 3.62
C LEU A 274 -5.05 11.29 2.73
N CYS A 275 -4.20 10.98 1.76
CA CYS A 275 -4.41 9.90 0.80
C CYS A 275 -3.63 8.64 1.17
N TRP A 276 -2.33 8.75 1.46
CA TRP A 276 -1.45 7.59 1.67
C TRP A 276 -1.07 7.42 3.12
N ILE A 277 -1.00 6.17 3.57
CA ILE A 277 -0.59 5.84 4.92
C ILE A 277 0.32 4.59 4.92
N HIS A 278 1.40 4.64 5.67
CA HIS A 278 2.30 3.51 5.82
C HIS A 278 2.80 3.42 7.26
N ARG A 279 2.95 2.18 7.74
CA ARG A 279 3.55 1.88 9.04
C ARG A 279 5.03 1.52 8.87
N ARG A 280 5.86 2.08 9.74
CA ARG A 280 7.27 1.68 9.91
C ARG A 280 7.44 0.60 10.96
#